data_c7061f7587c6f9d579273976e7438d9d
#
_entry.id   c7061f7587c6f9d579273976e7438d9d
#
_cell.length_a   1.000
_cell.length_b   1.000
_cell.length_c   1.000
_cell.angle_alpha   90.00
_cell.angle_beta   90.00
_cell.angle_gamma   90.00
#
_symmetry.space_group_name_H-M   'P 1'
#
loop_
_entity.id
_entity.type
_entity.pdbx_description
1 polymer ?
#
loop_
_entity_poly.entity_id
_entity_poly.type
_entity_poly.pdbx_seq_one_letter_code
_entity_poly.pdbx_strand_id
1 'polypeptide(L)'
;YTDAEDIIAGINEAGIRQYLMKPWHPDQLLLTLQRAAELWRLQQENQRLSLELRDSPEQLARQVASRRVKAKAQAGFERLTRAADSPMNEVCDLAKKIAGHELSILITGDSGTGKELLARAIHYASSRAESSFVVENCGALPDTLLEGELFGHKRGAFTGATEDRIGLFQQADGCTLFLDEIGENSPAFQVKLLRAFQEGEVRPVGSPRPVA
;
A
#
# COMPACT_ATOMS: atom_id res chain seq x y z
N TYR A 1 5.43 -7.19 44.56
CA TYR A 1 4.67 -5.92 44.71
C TYR A 1 5.52 -4.84 44.04
N THR A 2 5.12 -4.40 42.88
CA THR A 2 5.73 -3.27 42.21
C THR A 2 4.87 -2.07 42.57
N ASP A 3 5.45 -1.09 43.22
CA ASP A 3 4.71 0.11 43.64
C ASP A 3 4.33 0.94 42.43
N ALA A 4 3.14 1.53 42.40
CA ALA A 4 2.66 2.33 41.27
C ALA A 4 3.62 3.52 40.98
N GLU A 5 4.30 4.02 42.00
CA GLU A 5 5.29 5.07 41.90
C GLU A 5 6.55 4.63 41.12
N ASP A 6 7.02 3.39 41.33
CA ASP A 6 8.16 2.82 40.59
C ASP A 6 7.85 2.62 39.10
N ILE A 7 6.59 2.28 38.77
CA ILE A 7 6.13 2.15 37.41
C ILE A 7 6.12 3.51 36.71
N ILE A 8 5.59 4.54 37.37
CA ILE A 8 5.50 5.91 36.85
C ILE A 8 6.90 6.50 36.63
N ALA A 9 7.81 6.28 37.60
CA ALA A 9 9.20 6.71 37.48
C ALA A 9 9.90 6.02 36.29
N GLY A 10 9.74 4.71 36.14
CA GLY A 10 10.29 3.96 35.01
C GLY A 10 9.75 4.42 33.66
N ILE A 11 8.48 4.79 33.55
CA ILE A 11 7.88 5.34 32.32
C ILE A 11 8.49 6.71 31.98
N ASN A 12 8.63 7.59 32.96
CA ASN A 12 9.07 8.97 32.75
C ASN A 12 10.59 9.09 32.57
N GLU A 13 11.39 8.36 33.36
CA GLU A 13 12.85 8.50 33.39
C GLU A 13 13.56 7.59 32.40
N ALA A 14 13.06 6.34 32.19
CA ALA A 14 13.69 5.37 31.31
C ALA A 14 13.08 5.34 29.89
N GLY A 15 12.11 6.20 29.58
CA GLY A 15 11.48 6.25 28.27
C GLY A 15 10.71 4.97 27.92
N ILE A 16 10.22 4.25 28.92
CA ILE A 16 9.42 3.03 28.75
C ILE A 16 8.09 3.42 28.13
N ARG A 17 7.81 2.94 26.93
CA ARG A 17 6.58 3.29 26.19
C ARG A 17 5.39 2.42 26.54
N GLN A 18 5.62 1.21 27.06
CA GLN A 18 4.56 0.29 27.42
C GLN A 18 5.01 -0.68 28.51
N TYR A 19 4.09 -0.99 29.42
CA TYR A 19 4.30 -1.88 30.55
C TYR A 19 3.35 -3.07 30.44
N LEU A 20 3.88 -4.27 30.68
CA LEU A 20 3.10 -5.52 30.70
C LEU A 20 3.27 -6.20 32.07
N MET A 21 2.14 -6.42 32.75
CA MET A 21 2.15 -7.15 34.03
C MET A 21 2.20 -8.65 33.80
N LYS A 22 2.98 -9.34 34.62
CA LYS A 22 3.00 -10.82 34.69
C LYS A 22 1.83 -11.33 35.55
N PRO A 23 1.22 -12.46 35.19
CA PRO A 23 1.44 -13.28 33.98
C PRO A 23 0.81 -12.60 32.76
N TRP A 24 1.56 -12.54 31.65
CA TRP A 24 1.05 -11.98 30.39
C TRP A 24 0.33 -13.03 29.56
N HIS A 25 -0.75 -12.63 28.90
CA HIS A 25 -1.41 -13.45 27.91
C HIS A 25 -0.68 -13.35 26.56
N PRO A 26 -0.49 -14.47 25.81
CA PRO A 26 0.20 -14.45 24.52
C PRO A 26 -0.38 -13.42 23.55
N ASP A 27 -1.68 -13.28 23.48
CA ASP A 27 -2.37 -12.34 22.58
C ASP A 27 -2.06 -10.87 22.93
N GLN A 28 -1.99 -10.54 24.24
CA GLN A 28 -1.61 -9.19 24.66
C GLN A 28 -0.15 -8.87 24.33
N LEU A 29 0.73 -9.86 24.51
CA LEU A 29 2.14 -9.70 24.15
C LEU A 29 2.29 -9.48 22.65
N LEU A 30 1.63 -10.31 21.83
CA LEU A 30 1.65 -10.21 20.37
C LEU A 30 1.14 -8.85 19.90
N LEU A 31 0.00 -8.41 20.40
CA LEU A 31 -0.59 -7.11 20.04
C LEU A 31 0.34 -5.95 20.43
N THR A 32 0.99 -6.04 21.58
CA THR A 32 1.93 -5.01 22.05
C THR A 32 3.16 -4.94 21.17
N LEU A 33 3.71 -6.10 20.76
CA LEU A 33 4.85 -6.17 19.85
C LEU A 33 4.48 -5.64 18.45
N GLN A 34 3.30 -5.97 17.95
CA GLN A 34 2.83 -5.46 16.66
C GLN A 34 2.72 -3.92 16.69
N ARG A 35 2.10 -3.34 17.71
CA ARG A 35 2.01 -1.88 17.88
C ARG A 35 3.39 -1.23 18.02
N ALA A 36 4.30 -1.84 18.76
CA ALA A 36 5.65 -1.32 18.91
C ALA A 36 6.42 -1.33 17.57
N ALA A 37 6.29 -2.39 16.79
CA ALA A 37 6.88 -2.50 15.46
C ALA A 37 6.30 -1.47 14.48
N GLU A 38 4.98 -1.25 14.51
CA GLU A 38 4.31 -0.25 13.70
C GLU A 38 4.76 1.18 14.05
N LEU A 39 4.80 1.53 15.34
CA LEU A 39 5.31 2.82 15.80
C LEU A 39 6.77 3.04 15.40
N TRP A 40 7.61 2.02 15.51
CA TRP A 40 9.00 2.11 15.08
C TRP A 40 9.10 2.38 13.58
N ARG A 41 8.30 1.66 12.76
CA ARG A 41 8.25 1.86 11.31
C ARG A 41 7.79 3.28 10.94
N LEU A 42 6.74 3.79 11.58
CA LEU A 42 6.25 5.15 11.38
C LEU A 42 7.29 6.20 11.78
N GLN A 43 8.03 5.97 12.85
CA GLN A 43 9.11 6.88 13.26
C GLN A 43 10.27 6.90 12.27
N GLN A 44 10.68 5.74 11.75
CA GLN A 44 11.70 5.65 10.70
C GLN A 44 11.25 6.38 9.43
N GLU A 45 9.98 6.23 9.05
CA GLU A 45 9.41 6.91 7.90
C GLU A 45 9.35 8.43 8.09
N ASN A 46 8.93 8.91 9.27
CA ASN A 46 8.94 10.33 9.63
C ASN A 46 10.36 10.92 9.63
N GLN A 47 11.34 10.20 10.16
CA GLN A 47 12.74 10.64 10.11
C GLN A 47 13.24 10.71 8.65
N ARG A 48 12.89 9.74 7.82
CA ARG A 48 13.23 9.73 6.40
C ARG A 48 12.61 10.91 5.67
N LEU A 49 11.30 11.14 5.85
CA LEU A 49 10.59 12.27 5.26
C LEU A 49 11.15 13.62 5.75
N SER A 50 11.50 13.73 7.03
CA SER A 50 12.11 14.94 7.58
C SER A 50 13.50 15.23 7.01
N LEU A 51 14.27 14.18 6.67
CA LEU A 51 15.55 14.34 5.98
C LEU A 51 15.33 14.72 4.51
N GLU A 52 14.36 14.10 3.84
CA GLU A 52 13.99 14.42 2.45
C GLU A 52 13.48 15.86 2.30
N LEU A 53 12.76 16.41 3.30
CA LEU A 53 12.31 17.80 3.31
C LEU A 53 13.45 18.83 3.51
N ARG A 54 14.64 18.40 3.92
CA ARG A 54 15.84 19.26 4.03
C ARG A 54 16.62 19.34 2.72
N ASP A 55 16.35 18.42 1.79
CA ASP A 55 17.00 18.43 0.48
C ASP A 55 16.39 19.54 -0.41
N SER A 56 17.22 20.14 -1.25
CA SER A 56 16.71 21.08 -2.23
C SER A 56 15.79 20.34 -3.22
N PRO A 57 14.78 21.00 -3.83
CA PRO A 57 13.91 20.40 -4.84
C PRO A 57 14.67 19.67 -5.97
N GLU A 58 15.83 20.18 -6.34
CA GLU A 58 16.69 19.58 -7.35
C GLU A 58 17.36 18.29 -6.88
N GLN A 59 17.82 18.23 -5.62
CA GLN A 59 18.38 17.02 -5.03
C GLN A 59 17.34 15.93 -4.90
N LEU A 60 16.14 16.31 -4.43
CA LEU A 60 14.99 15.40 -4.34
C LEU A 60 14.62 14.84 -5.72
N ALA A 61 14.54 15.68 -6.75
CA ALA A 61 14.26 15.25 -8.11
C ALA A 61 15.33 14.26 -8.64
N ARG A 62 16.62 14.50 -8.36
CA ARG A 62 17.71 13.59 -8.73
C ARG A 62 17.62 12.26 -7.99
N GLN A 63 17.29 12.27 -6.71
CA GLN A 63 17.12 11.04 -5.93
C GLN A 63 15.93 10.23 -6.43
N VAL A 64 14.78 10.86 -6.70
CA VAL A 64 13.60 10.22 -7.28
C VAL A 64 13.93 9.61 -8.65
N ALA A 65 14.60 10.35 -9.53
CA ALA A 65 15.03 9.85 -10.83
C ALA A 65 15.97 8.63 -10.70
N SER A 66 16.94 8.71 -9.79
CA SER A 66 17.87 7.58 -9.53
C SER A 66 17.15 6.34 -9.00
N ARG A 67 16.21 6.50 -8.07
CA ARG A 67 15.40 5.41 -7.55
C ARG A 67 14.54 4.77 -8.65
N ARG A 68 13.92 5.59 -9.51
CA ARG A 68 13.14 5.12 -10.67
C ARG A 68 13.97 4.30 -11.65
N VAL A 69 15.16 4.78 -12.02
CA VAL A 69 16.07 4.05 -12.90
C VAL A 69 16.44 2.68 -12.31
N LYS A 70 16.75 2.63 -11.02
CA LYS A 70 17.05 1.38 -10.33
C LYS A 70 15.83 0.44 -10.30
N ALA A 71 14.64 0.97 -9.97
CA ALA A 71 13.42 0.20 -9.94
C ALA A 71 13.05 -0.37 -11.32
N LYS A 72 13.17 0.43 -12.38
CA LYS A 72 12.98 0.01 -13.78
C LYS A 72 13.95 -1.10 -14.17
N ALA A 73 15.23 -0.94 -13.82
CA ALA A 73 16.25 -1.96 -14.10
C ALA A 73 16.03 -3.27 -13.34
N GLN A 74 15.33 -3.24 -12.22
CA GLN A 74 15.04 -4.41 -11.39
C GLN A 74 13.69 -5.09 -11.69
N ALA A 75 12.79 -4.44 -12.41
CA ALA A 75 11.40 -4.87 -12.56
C ALA A 75 11.01 -5.22 -14.01
N GLY A 76 11.94 -5.27 -14.96
CA GLY A 76 11.63 -5.66 -16.33
C GLY A 76 11.30 -7.15 -16.47
N PHE A 77 10.61 -7.54 -17.54
CA PHE A 77 10.30 -8.94 -17.89
C PHE A 77 11.53 -9.85 -17.92
N GLU A 78 12.71 -9.30 -18.18
CA GLU A 78 14.01 -10.00 -18.23
C GLU A 78 14.44 -10.49 -16.81
N ARG A 79 13.89 -9.88 -15.77
CA ARG A 79 14.17 -10.25 -14.36
C ARG A 79 13.27 -11.35 -13.84
N LEU A 80 12.21 -11.66 -14.54
CA LEU A 80 11.35 -12.78 -14.19
C LEU A 80 12.07 -14.08 -14.56
N THR A 81 12.76 -14.69 -13.58
CA THR A 81 13.50 -15.94 -13.78
C THR A 81 12.52 -17.07 -14.11
N ARG A 82 12.67 -17.66 -15.29
CA ARG A 82 11.82 -18.74 -15.79
C ARG A 82 12.59 -19.67 -16.72
N ALA A 83 12.19 -20.92 -16.78
CA ALA A 83 12.73 -21.89 -17.73
C ALA A 83 12.30 -21.55 -19.16
N ALA A 84 13.07 -22.00 -20.14
CA ALA A 84 12.81 -21.72 -21.56
C ALA A 84 11.46 -22.33 -22.04
N ASP A 85 11.04 -23.43 -21.43
CA ASP A 85 9.80 -24.14 -21.71
C ASP A 85 8.65 -23.83 -20.71
N SER A 86 8.85 -22.83 -19.85
CA SER A 86 7.86 -22.46 -18.84
C SER A 86 6.61 -21.85 -19.48
N PRO A 87 5.38 -22.25 -19.04
CA PRO A 87 4.12 -21.61 -19.44
C PRO A 87 4.10 -20.09 -19.13
N MET A 88 4.93 -19.63 -18.19
CA MET A 88 5.07 -18.22 -17.88
C MET A 88 5.61 -17.39 -19.04
N ASN A 89 6.23 -18.01 -20.06
CA ASN A 89 6.68 -17.31 -21.26
C ASN A 89 5.48 -16.74 -22.03
N GLU A 90 4.41 -17.53 -22.20
CA GLU A 90 3.18 -17.09 -22.87
C GLU A 90 2.50 -15.94 -22.11
N VAL A 91 2.48 -16.04 -20.78
CA VAL A 91 1.95 -14.98 -19.91
C VAL A 91 2.76 -13.69 -20.07
N CYS A 92 4.09 -13.77 -20.07
CA CYS A 92 4.95 -12.61 -20.27
C CYS A 92 4.79 -11.98 -21.66
N ASP A 93 4.63 -12.81 -22.70
CA ASP A 93 4.45 -12.31 -24.07
C ASP A 93 3.09 -11.63 -24.24
N LEU A 94 2.03 -12.18 -23.63
CA LEU A 94 0.74 -11.53 -23.56
C LEU A 94 0.85 -10.19 -22.78
N ALA A 95 1.48 -10.21 -21.60
CA ALA A 95 1.66 -9.04 -20.76
C ALA A 95 2.43 -7.92 -21.49
N LYS A 96 3.47 -8.24 -22.26
CA LYS A 96 4.19 -7.28 -23.12
C LYS A 96 3.28 -6.64 -24.16
N LYS A 97 2.42 -7.44 -24.80
CA LYS A 97 1.47 -6.94 -25.81
C LYS A 97 0.47 -5.96 -25.24
N ILE A 98 -0.11 -6.29 -24.06
CA ILE A 98 -1.13 -5.44 -23.44
C ILE A 98 -0.57 -4.23 -22.70
N ALA A 99 0.71 -4.24 -22.32
CA ALA A 99 1.34 -3.15 -21.59
C ALA A 99 1.28 -1.79 -22.32
N GLY A 100 1.21 -1.79 -23.64
CA GLY A 100 1.07 -0.57 -24.47
C GLY A 100 -0.34 0.03 -24.48
N HIS A 101 -1.33 -0.63 -23.84
CA HIS A 101 -2.73 -0.20 -23.84
C HIS A 101 -3.15 0.23 -22.42
N GLU A 102 -4.08 1.18 -22.35
CA GLU A 102 -4.69 1.61 -21.08
C GLU A 102 -5.84 0.66 -20.71
N LEU A 103 -5.51 -0.41 -20.01
CA LEU A 103 -6.45 -1.47 -19.63
C LEU A 103 -6.30 -1.79 -18.15
N SER A 104 -7.42 -2.13 -17.50
CA SER A 104 -7.40 -2.79 -16.21
C SER A 104 -7.04 -4.25 -16.39
N ILE A 105 -6.06 -4.74 -15.64
CA ILE A 105 -5.50 -6.10 -15.79
C ILE A 105 -5.72 -6.85 -14.47
N LEU A 106 -6.36 -8.02 -14.57
CA LEU A 106 -6.49 -8.96 -13.45
C LEU A 106 -5.40 -10.01 -13.55
N ILE A 107 -4.56 -10.11 -12.51
CA ILE A 107 -3.51 -11.13 -12.38
C ILE A 107 -3.96 -12.14 -11.32
N THR A 108 -4.13 -13.40 -11.72
CA THR A 108 -4.53 -14.49 -10.84
C THR A 108 -3.39 -15.48 -10.65
N GLY A 109 -3.33 -16.10 -9.49
CA GLY A 109 -2.32 -17.11 -9.13
C GLY A 109 -2.17 -17.26 -7.63
N ASP A 110 -1.57 -18.36 -7.19
CA ASP A 110 -1.34 -18.67 -5.79
C ASP A 110 -0.46 -17.61 -5.10
N SER A 111 -0.49 -17.58 -3.76
CA SER A 111 0.40 -16.70 -3.00
C SER A 111 1.87 -17.04 -3.30
N GLY A 112 2.72 -16.01 -3.39
CA GLY A 112 4.15 -16.18 -3.67
C GLY A 112 4.53 -16.46 -5.12
N THR A 113 3.60 -16.55 -6.07
CA THR A 113 3.89 -16.82 -7.50
C THR A 113 4.50 -15.62 -8.25
N GLY A 114 4.66 -14.46 -7.61
CA GLY A 114 5.29 -13.29 -8.21
C GLY A 114 4.32 -12.37 -8.95
N LYS A 115 3.04 -12.32 -8.57
CA LYS A 115 2.03 -11.43 -9.16
C LYS A 115 2.48 -9.97 -9.19
N GLU A 116 3.03 -9.47 -8.09
CA GLU A 116 3.55 -8.11 -8.00
C GLU A 116 4.72 -7.87 -8.97
N LEU A 117 5.63 -8.85 -9.12
CA LEU A 117 6.75 -8.72 -10.04
C LEU A 117 6.28 -8.60 -11.50
N LEU A 118 5.25 -9.38 -11.86
CA LEU A 118 4.61 -9.29 -13.17
C LEU A 118 3.92 -7.93 -13.36
N ALA A 119 3.18 -7.44 -12.37
CA ALA A 119 2.52 -6.13 -12.42
C ALA A 119 3.54 -5.00 -12.60
N ARG A 120 4.67 -5.04 -11.90
CA ARG A 120 5.77 -4.08 -12.06
C ARG A 120 6.39 -4.17 -13.46
N ALA A 121 6.58 -5.38 -14.00
CA ALA A 121 7.11 -5.55 -15.35
C ALA A 121 6.18 -4.94 -16.41
N ILE A 122 4.86 -5.12 -16.24
CA ILE A 122 3.84 -4.49 -17.10
C ILE A 122 3.92 -2.97 -17.00
N HIS A 123 3.96 -2.42 -15.78
CA HIS A 123 4.06 -0.97 -15.56
C HIS A 123 5.27 -0.37 -16.28
N TYR A 124 6.46 -0.93 -16.08
CA TYR A 124 7.68 -0.40 -16.69
C TYR A 124 7.77 -0.63 -18.21
N ALA A 125 6.92 -1.49 -18.77
CA ALA A 125 6.77 -1.65 -20.22
C ALA A 125 5.65 -0.80 -20.83
N SER A 126 4.87 -0.08 -20.00
CA SER A 126 3.72 0.72 -20.42
C SER A 126 4.08 2.18 -20.73
N SER A 127 3.12 2.92 -21.28
CA SER A 127 3.19 4.38 -21.45
C SER A 127 3.38 5.13 -20.14
N ARG A 128 3.02 4.51 -18.99
CA ARG A 128 3.13 5.07 -17.64
C ARG A 128 4.42 4.69 -16.91
N ALA A 129 5.42 4.17 -17.63
CA ALA A 129 6.69 3.72 -17.04
C ALA A 129 7.43 4.80 -16.22
N GLU A 130 7.21 6.06 -16.53
CA GLU A 130 7.81 7.20 -15.82
C GLU A 130 6.90 7.75 -14.71
N SER A 131 5.67 7.25 -14.60
CA SER A 131 4.73 7.59 -13.54
C SER A 131 4.98 6.74 -12.28
N SER A 132 4.24 7.01 -11.20
CA SER A 132 4.36 6.24 -9.97
C SER A 132 3.67 4.87 -10.10
N PHE A 133 4.26 3.86 -9.46
CA PHE A 133 3.65 2.56 -9.24
C PHE A 133 3.22 2.49 -7.78
N VAL A 134 1.92 2.63 -7.54
CA VAL A 134 1.31 2.63 -6.20
C VAL A 134 0.85 1.22 -5.87
N VAL A 135 1.22 0.72 -4.71
CA VAL A 135 0.86 -0.63 -4.24
C VAL A 135 0.00 -0.51 -3.00
N GLU A 136 -1.13 -1.19 -2.99
CA GLU A 136 -1.99 -1.34 -1.82
C GLU A 136 -2.31 -2.81 -1.59
N ASN A 137 -2.12 -3.30 -0.37
CA ASN A 137 -2.51 -4.66 0.01
C ASN A 137 -3.92 -4.63 0.62
N CYS A 138 -4.88 -5.12 -0.14
CA CYS A 138 -6.28 -5.13 0.26
C CYS A 138 -6.60 -6.16 1.36
N GLY A 139 -5.77 -7.18 1.56
CA GLY A 139 -5.93 -8.16 2.65
C GLY A 139 -5.43 -7.67 4.01
N ALA A 140 -4.69 -6.55 4.05
CA ALA A 140 -4.08 -6.05 5.29
C ALA A 140 -5.04 -5.24 6.17
N LEU A 141 -6.16 -4.75 5.64
CA LEU A 141 -7.10 -3.87 6.32
C LEU A 141 -8.53 -4.43 6.27
N PRO A 142 -9.35 -4.19 7.32
CA PRO A 142 -10.78 -4.42 7.24
C PRO A 142 -11.42 -3.59 6.12
N ASP A 143 -12.44 -4.14 5.43
CA ASP A 143 -13.11 -3.51 4.29
C ASP A 143 -13.51 -2.04 4.54
N THR A 144 -14.01 -1.72 5.74
CA THR A 144 -14.45 -0.36 6.09
C THR A 144 -13.32 0.66 6.09
N LEU A 145 -12.12 0.27 6.51
CA LEU A 145 -10.94 1.12 6.49
C LEU A 145 -10.35 1.18 5.09
N LEU A 146 -10.29 0.05 4.41
CA LEU A 146 -9.81 -0.05 3.04
C LEU A 146 -10.66 0.79 2.08
N GLU A 147 -12.00 0.81 2.25
CA GLU A 147 -12.88 1.71 1.49
C GLU A 147 -12.49 3.18 1.68
N GLY A 148 -12.21 3.59 2.91
CA GLY A 148 -11.77 4.96 3.21
C GLY A 148 -10.43 5.31 2.59
N GLU A 149 -9.48 4.36 2.53
CA GLU A 149 -8.18 4.56 1.89
C GLU A 149 -8.29 4.59 0.37
N LEU A 150 -9.02 3.65 -0.24
CA LEU A 150 -9.11 3.56 -1.70
C LEU A 150 -10.02 4.64 -2.32
N PHE A 151 -11.21 4.83 -1.76
CA PHE A 151 -12.21 5.73 -2.33
C PHE A 151 -12.22 7.12 -1.70
N GLY A 152 -11.51 7.28 -0.56
CA GLY A 152 -11.57 8.49 0.25
C GLY A 152 -12.79 8.52 1.16
N HIS A 153 -12.84 9.51 2.04
CA HIS A 153 -13.96 9.67 2.96
C HIS A 153 -14.24 11.13 3.30
N LYS A 154 -15.47 11.39 3.70
CA LYS A 154 -15.88 12.66 4.29
C LYS A 154 -15.74 12.63 5.80
N ARG A 155 -15.51 13.79 6.40
CA ARG A 155 -15.50 13.94 7.85
C ARG A 155 -16.78 13.38 8.46
N GLY A 156 -16.66 12.54 9.48
CA GLY A 156 -17.77 11.89 10.15
C GLY A 156 -18.31 10.64 9.44
N ALA A 157 -17.70 10.16 8.37
CA ALA A 157 -18.15 8.98 7.64
C ALA A 157 -18.07 7.67 8.48
N PHE A 158 -17.10 7.60 9.39
CA PHE A 158 -16.95 6.50 10.36
C PHE A 158 -16.22 7.00 11.61
N THR A 159 -16.15 6.19 12.64
CA THR A 159 -15.45 6.51 13.90
C THR A 159 -13.96 6.72 13.62
N GLY A 160 -13.47 7.95 13.82
CA GLY A 160 -12.08 8.34 13.52
C GLY A 160 -11.91 9.16 12.25
N ALA A 161 -12.94 9.34 11.42
CA ALA A 161 -12.91 10.24 10.26
C ALA A 161 -13.01 11.71 10.71
N THR A 162 -11.89 12.29 11.13
CA THR A 162 -11.82 13.66 11.67
C THR A 162 -11.80 14.75 10.61
N GLU A 163 -11.42 14.40 9.38
CA GLU A 163 -11.29 15.29 8.23
C GLU A 163 -11.72 14.62 6.93
N ASP A 164 -11.87 15.40 5.86
CA ASP A 164 -12.08 14.87 4.50
C ASP A 164 -10.76 14.33 3.99
N ARG A 165 -10.76 13.14 3.38
CA ARG A 165 -9.55 12.54 2.78
C ARG A 165 -9.82 12.08 1.36
N ILE A 166 -8.89 12.40 0.48
CA ILE A 166 -8.87 11.96 -0.91
C ILE A 166 -8.35 10.51 -0.96
N GLY A 167 -9.05 9.64 -1.69
CA GLY A 167 -8.69 8.22 -1.82
C GLY A 167 -7.55 7.96 -2.81
N LEU A 168 -6.97 6.76 -2.70
CA LEU A 168 -5.85 6.33 -3.57
C LEU A 168 -6.22 6.30 -5.04
N PHE A 169 -7.48 6.00 -5.42
CA PHE A 169 -7.92 6.07 -6.82
C PHE A 169 -7.71 7.44 -7.43
N GLN A 170 -8.05 8.50 -6.69
CA GLN A 170 -7.86 9.87 -7.17
C GLN A 170 -6.38 10.30 -7.10
N GLN A 171 -5.66 9.88 -6.04
CA GLN A 171 -4.24 10.20 -5.89
C GLN A 171 -3.38 9.51 -6.95
N ALA A 172 -3.81 8.35 -7.44
CA ALA A 172 -3.12 7.55 -8.45
C ALA A 172 -3.53 7.92 -9.88
N ASP A 173 -4.26 9.02 -10.09
CA ASP A 173 -4.59 9.47 -11.43
C ASP A 173 -3.32 9.71 -12.26
N GLY A 174 -3.32 9.21 -13.50
CA GLY A 174 -2.12 9.20 -14.36
C GLY A 174 -1.00 8.23 -13.93
N CYS A 175 -1.16 7.51 -12.82
CA CYS A 175 -0.23 6.51 -12.30
C CYS A 175 -0.71 5.08 -12.59
N THR A 176 0.01 4.09 -12.07
CA THR A 176 -0.45 2.69 -12.02
C THR A 176 -0.75 2.33 -10.57
N LEU A 177 -1.98 1.91 -10.30
CA LEU A 177 -2.40 1.40 -9.00
C LEU A 177 -2.43 -0.13 -9.05
N PHE A 178 -1.66 -0.79 -8.21
CA PHE A 178 -1.65 -2.24 -8.02
C PHE A 178 -2.34 -2.58 -6.70
N LEU A 179 -3.44 -3.31 -6.80
CA LEU A 179 -4.20 -3.81 -5.66
C LEU A 179 -3.91 -5.29 -5.47
N ASP A 180 -3.21 -5.64 -4.40
CA ASP A 180 -2.91 -7.04 -4.08
C ASP A 180 -3.99 -7.64 -3.18
N GLU A 181 -4.16 -8.95 -3.25
CA GLU A 181 -5.06 -9.74 -2.39
C GLU A 181 -6.53 -9.29 -2.41
N ILE A 182 -7.02 -8.76 -3.54
CA ILE A 182 -8.41 -8.29 -3.68
C ILE A 182 -9.45 -9.40 -3.50
N GLY A 183 -9.05 -10.67 -3.63
CA GLY A 183 -9.90 -11.83 -3.42
C GLY A 183 -10.25 -12.10 -1.95
N GLU A 184 -9.48 -11.57 -1.02
CA GLU A 184 -9.68 -11.77 0.43
C GLU A 184 -10.79 -10.86 1.01
N ASN A 185 -11.18 -9.83 0.26
CA ASN A 185 -12.21 -8.89 0.69
C ASN A 185 -13.63 -9.41 0.44
N SER A 186 -14.60 -8.81 1.14
CA SER A 186 -16.01 -9.19 0.99
C SER A 186 -16.54 -8.99 -0.43
N PRO A 187 -17.55 -9.76 -0.87
CA PRO A 187 -18.20 -9.55 -2.15
C PRO A 187 -18.78 -8.14 -2.32
N ALA A 188 -19.23 -7.52 -1.23
CA ALA A 188 -19.76 -6.15 -1.25
C ALA A 188 -18.67 -5.14 -1.63
N PHE A 189 -17.47 -5.29 -1.08
CA PHE A 189 -16.31 -4.48 -1.42
C PHE A 189 -15.90 -4.70 -2.89
N GLN A 190 -15.81 -5.96 -3.33
CA GLN A 190 -15.46 -6.30 -4.72
C GLN A 190 -16.42 -5.68 -5.74
N VAL A 191 -17.72 -5.62 -5.44
CA VAL A 191 -18.71 -4.93 -6.29
C VAL A 191 -18.45 -3.43 -6.36
N LYS A 192 -18.07 -2.78 -5.26
CA LYS A 192 -17.71 -1.35 -5.27
C LYS A 192 -16.47 -1.10 -6.12
N LEU A 193 -15.48 -1.97 -5.97
CA LEU A 193 -14.24 -1.91 -6.74
C LEU A 193 -14.51 -2.07 -8.24
N LEU A 194 -15.34 -3.06 -8.61
CA LEU A 194 -15.74 -3.27 -9.99
C LEU A 194 -16.41 -2.05 -10.61
N ARG A 195 -17.30 -1.38 -9.88
CA ARG A 195 -17.93 -0.14 -10.33
C ARG A 195 -16.92 0.97 -10.58
N ALA A 196 -15.95 1.15 -9.67
CA ALA A 196 -14.90 2.13 -9.86
C ALA A 196 -14.10 1.89 -11.15
N PHE A 197 -13.82 0.63 -11.50
CA PHE A 197 -13.13 0.29 -12.75
C PHE A 197 -14.01 0.47 -14.00
N GLN A 198 -15.31 0.21 -13.92
CA GLN A 198 -16.21 0.27 -15.06
C GLN A 198 -16.68 1.68 -15.35
N GLU A 199 -16.99 2.46 -14.32
CA GLU A 199 -17.59 3.79 -14.42
C GLU A 199 -16.52 4.89 -14.47
N GLY A 200 -15.28 4.58 -14.02
CA GLY A 200 -14.21 5.58 -13.88
C GLY A 200 -14.49 6.61 -12.79
N GLU A 201 -15.51 6.36 -11.96
CA GLU A 201 -15.93 7.24 -10.88
C GLU A 201 -15.83 6.53 -9.54
N VAL A 202 -15.34 7.24 -8.55
CA VAL A 202 -15.27 6.74 -7.16
C VAL A 202 -16.23 7.53 -6.28
N ARG A 203 -16.86 6.84 -5.32
CA ARG A 203 -17.71 7.50 -4.34
C ARG A 203 -17.05 7.46 -2.96
N PRO A 204 -16.57 8.60 -2.44
CA PRO A 204 -16.03 8.68 -1.11
C PRO A 204 -17.02 8.22 -0.04
N VAL A 205 -16.54 7.52 0.99
CA VAL A 205 -17.38 7.06 2.11
C VAL A 205 -18.04 8.27 2.78
N GLY A 206 -19.36 8.22 2.96
CA GLY A 206 -20.15 9.35 3.49
C GLY A 206 -20.48 10.44 2.48
N SER A 207 -20.08 10.30 1.20
CA SER A 207 -20.46 11.26 0.15
C SER A 207 -21.68 10.78 -0.63
N PRO A 208 -22.67 11.67 -0.90
CA PRO A 208 -23.78 11.34 -1.79
C PRO A 208 -23.41 11.43 -3.28
N ARG A 209 -22.29 12.07 -3.61
CA ARG A 209 -21.85 12.33 -5.00
C ARG A 209 -20.60 11.56 -5.33
N PRO A 210 -20.51 10.94 -6.53
CA PRO A 210 -19.26 10.39 -7.03
C PRO A 210 -18.29 11.53 -7.40
N VAL A 211 -17.02 11.13 -7.52
CA VAL A 211 -15.91 11.99 -7.98
C VAL A 211 -15.18 11.21 -9.08
N ALA A 212 -14.84 11.89 -10.16
CA ALA A 212 -14.04 11.34 -11.26
C ALA A 212 -12.55 11.41 -10.94
#